data_854e3901eae84ac326d5b7e2f477f78b
#
_entry.id   854e3901eae84ac326d5b7e2f477f78b
#
_cell.length_a   1.000
_cell.length_b   1.000
_cell.length_c   1.000
_cell.angle_alpha   90.00
_cell.angle_beta   90.00
_cell.angle_gamma   90.00
#
_symmetry.space_group_name_H-M   'P 1'
#
loop_
_entity.id
_entity.type
_entity.pdbx_description
1 polymer ?
#
loop_
_entity_poly.entity_id
_entity_poly.type
_entity_poly.pdbx_seq_one_letter_code
_entity_poly.pdbx_strand_id
1 'polypeptide(L)'
;EGDLNRLFPGDPNSDTYEERLAHDLWEEIRECTTLGFHSTVSFDEPFGTVADLTPRKAEIMRALPLSHVADFTGLVSGRSVNLPGFVNVEAGYQGSDAAADNAYDCLLAYLRAMDVLPGDPESTDTTHYSVRATLEKAPGTTYRVHVENFERVPPGTAYATTGTGEELTSETEFWPVLLSASGHNALLGYAADRTGEIGAVAET
;
A
#
# COMPACT_ATOMS: atom_id res chain seq x y z
N GLU A 1 -21.87 -10.90 0.40
CA GLU A 1 -21.19 -9.63 0.03
C GLU A 1 -19.70 -9.85 0.11
N GLY A 2 -18.99 -9.67 -1.02
CA GLY A 2 -17.54 -9.79 -1.14
C GLY A 2 -16.87 -8.42 -1.14
N ASP A 3 -15.62 -8.35 -0.63
CA ASP A 3 -14.79 -7.16 -0.79
C ASP A 3 -14.29 -7.12 -2.24
N LEU A 4 -14.74 -6.13 -3.01
CA LEU A 4 -14.39 -5.96 -4.42
C LEU A 4 -12.87 -5.95 -4.63
N ASN A 5 -12.12 -5.34 -3.69
CA ASN A 5 -10.65 -5.29 -3.72
C ASN A 5 -9.98 -6.61 -3.26
N ARG A 6 -10.64 -7.75 -3.45
CA ARG A 6 -10.12 -9.12 -3.33
C ARG A 6 -10.47 -9.98 -4.53
N LEU A 7 -11.22 -9.42 -5.49
CA LEU A 7 -11.84 -10.17 -6.57
C LEU A 7 -11.31 -9.82 -7.96
N PHE A 8 -10.40 -8.86 -8.07
CA PHE A 8 -9.80 -8.49 -9.36
C PHE A 8 -8.93 -9.62 -9.94
N PRO A 9 -8.98 -9.82 -11.29
CA PRO A 9 -9.70 -9.04 -12.30
C PRO A 9 -11.18 -9.40 -12.46
N GLY A 10 -11.74 -10.29 -11.64
CA GLY A 10 -13.11 -10.75 -11.71
C GLY A 10 -13.35 -11.87 -12.71
N ASP A 11 -14.60 -12.36 -12.74
CA ASP A 11 -15.10 -13.35 -13.71
C ASP A 11 -16.49 -12.93 -14.20
N PRO A 12 -16.69 -12.70 -15.53
CA PRO A 12 -17.98 -12.30 -16.08
C PRO A 12 -19.06 -13.38 -15.95
N ASN A 13 -18.66 -14.63 -15.74
CA ASN A 13 -19.57 -15.77 -15.60
C ASN A 13 -19.81 -16.19 -14.14
N SER A 14 -19.27 -15.44 -13.16
CA SER A 14 -19.47 -15.74 -11.75
C SER A 14 -20.93 -15.60 -11.32
N ASP A 15 -21.34 -16.45 -10.38
CA ASP A 15 -22.65 -16.35 -9.72
C ASP A 15 -22.73 -15.13 -8.79
N THR A 16 -21.59 -14.58 -8.33
CA THR A 16 -21.55 -13.41 -7.45
C THR A 16 -21.59 -12.11 -8.24
N TYR A 17 -22.31 -11.13 -7.72
CA TYR A 17 -22.40 -9.80 -8.33
C TYR A 17 -21.04 -9.08 -8.32
N GLU A 18 -20.32 -9.19 -7.22
CA GLU A 18 -19.07 -8.50 -6.99
C GLU A 18 -17.95 -8.97 -7.92
N GLU A 19 -17.90 -10.27 -8.27
CA GLU A 19 -16.91 -10.76 -9.24
C GLU A 19 -17.22 -10.28 -10.65
N ARG A 20 -18.50 -10.24 -11.05
CA ARG A 20 -18.90 -9.66 -12.34
C ARG A 20 -18.59 -8.17 -12.41
N LEU A 21 -18.87 -7.42 -11.32
CA LEU A 21 -18.53 -6.00 -11.24
C LEU A 21 -17.03 -5.76 -11.30
N ALA A 22 -16.22 -6.59 -10.64
CA ALA A 22 -14.76 -6.51 -10.72
C ALA A 22 -14.27 -6.70 -12.16
N HIS A 23 -14.87 -7.66 -12.89
CA HIS A 23 -14.57 -7.89 -14.30
C HIS A 23 -14.95 -6.68 -15.17
N ASP A 24 -16.16 -6.15 -15.03
CA ASP A 24 -16.63 -5.01 -15.80
C ASP A 24 -15.75 -3.78 -15.58
N LEU A 25 -15.39 -3.50 -14.32
CA LEU A 25 -14.45 -2.42 -13.98
C LEU A 25 -13.06 -2.66 -14.59
N TRP A 26 -12.55 -3.89 -14.55
CA TRP A 26 -11.27 -4.23 -15.14
C TRP A 26 -11.27 -4.00 -16.65
N GLU A 27 -12.31 -4.43 -17.36
CA GLU A 27 -12.41 -4.20 -18.81
C GLU A 27 -12.39 -2.70 -19.18
N GLU A 28 -12.95 -1.83 -18.35
CA GLU A 28 -12.94 -0.37 -18.57
C GLU A 28 -11.55 0.26 -18.31
N ILE A 29 -10.79 -0.26 -17.34
CA ILE A 29 -9.55 0.40 -16.90
C ILE A 29 -8.25 -0.30 -17.35
N ARG A 30 -8.31 -1.48 -17.95
CA ARG A 30 -7.12 -2.31 -18.27
C ARG A 30 -6.10 -1.64 -19.20
N GLU A 31 -6.56 -0.70 -20.05
CA GLU A 31 -5.71 0.08 -20.96
C GLU A 31 -5.32 1.45 -20.34
N CYS A 32 -5.79 1.73 -19.12
CA CYS A 32 -5.55 3.00 -18.44
C CYS A 32 -4.37 2.91 -17.47
N THR A 33 -3.73 4.04 -17.24
CA THR A 33 -2.96 4.24 -16.02
C THR A 33 -3.94 4.68 -14.94
N THR A 34 -4.02 3.96 -13.84
CA THR A 34 -5.06 4.17 -12.83
C THR A 34 -4.46 4.49 -11.47
N LEU A 35 -4.95 5.54 -10.84
CA LEU A 35 -4.63 5.90 -9.45
C LEU A 35 -5.81 5.57 -8.54
N GLY A 36 -5.60 4.69 -7.57
CA GLY A 36 -6.56 4.40 -6.50
C GLY A 36 -6.22 5.15 -5.23
N PHE A 37 -7.26 5.54 -4.47
CA PHE A 37 -7.09 6.15 -3.15
C PHE A 37 -7.69 5.25 -2.08
N HIS A 38 -6.94 5.10 -1.01
CA HIS A 38 -7.33 4.44 0.22
C HIS A 38 -7.03 5.35 1.43
N SER A 39 -7.56 4.99 2.57
CA SER A 39 -7.17 5.53 3.85
C SER A 39 -6.88 4.38 4.82
N THR A 40 -6.00 4.61 5.79
CA THR A 40 -5.53 3.57 6.70
C THR A 40 -5.84 3.92 8.16
N VAL A 41 -5.67 2.95 9.06
CA VAL A 41 -5.72 3.15 10.52
C VAL A 41 -4.33 3.03 11.15
N SER A 42 -3.28 2.99 10.32
CA SER A 42 -1.93 2.61 10.75
C SER A 42 -0.89 3.71 10.63
N PHE A 43 -1.13 4.73 9.80
CA PHE A 43 -0.15 5.77 9.48
C PHE A 43 -0.86 7.05 9.05
N ASP A 44 -0.35 8.22 9.44
CA ASP A 44 -0.97 9.52 9.19
C ASP A 44 -0.45 10.22 7.94
N GLU A 45 0.75 9.90 7.48
CA GLU A 45 1.32 10.44 6.25
C GLU A 45 0.88 9.63 5.01
N PRO A 46 0.83 10.26 3.82
CA PRO A 46 0.51 9.55 2.60
C PRO A 46 1.69 8.67 2.16
N PHE A 47 1.39 7.47 1.66
CA PHE A 47 2.37 6.59 1.05
C PHE A 47 1.78 5.80 -0.11
N GLY A 48 2.64 5.38 -1.04
CA GLY A 48 2.24 4.60 -2.20
C GLY A 48 2.21 3.11 -1.93
N THR A 49 1.32 2.39 -2.62
CA THR A 49 1.35 0.93 -2.69
C THR A 49 1.31 0.47 -4.15
N VAL A 50 2.14 -0.51 -4.47
CA VAL A 50 2.26 -1.09 -5.81
C VAL A 50 2.40 -2.61 -5.71
N ALA A 51 2.20 -3.29 -6.83
CA ALA A 51 2.78 -4.60 -7.12
C ALA A 51 3.36 -4.54 -8.54
N ASP A 52 4.46 -5.26 -8.75
CA ASP A 52 5.25 -5.21 -10.00
C ASP A 52 5.66 -3.77 -10.35
N LEU A 53 6.61 -3.23 -9.59
CA LEU A 53 7.10 -1.86 -9.76
C LEU A 53 7.83 -1.70 -11.12
N THR A 54 7.04 -1.48 -12.16
CA THR A 54 7.55 -1.19 -13.52
C THR A 54 8.16 0.22 -13.57
N PRO A 55 9.02 0.53 -14.58
CA PRO A 55 9.54 1.89 -14.77
C PRO A 55 8.44 2.96 -14.83
N ARG A 56 7.31 2.65 -15.45
CA ARG A 56 6.17 3.60 -15.53
C ARG A 56 5.51 3.83 -14.17
N LYS A 57 5.30 2.77 -13.36
CA LYS A 57 4.77 2.91 -11.99
C LYS A 57 5.74 3.69 -11.11
N ALA A 58 7.05 3.44 -11.25
CA ALA A 58 8.08 4.17 -10.52
C ALA A 58 8.10 5.67 -10.87
N GLU A 59 7.96 6.01 -12.15
CA GLU A 59 7.85 7.39 -12.62
C GLU A 59 6.64 8.10 -12.00
N ILE A 60 5.47 7.45 -11.99
CA ILE A 60 4.27 7.99 -11.37
C ILE A 60 4.48 8.19 -9.88
N MET A 61 4.98 7.17 -9.16
CA MET A 61 5.17 7.27 -7.70
C MET A 61 6.13 8.39 -7.31
N ARG A 62 7.19 8.66 -8.08
CA ARG A 62 8.10 9.79 -7.85
C ARG A 62 7.47 11.15 -8.10
N ALA A 63 6.45 11.21 -8.94
CA ALA A 63 5.73 12.43 -9.24
C ALA A 63 4.70 12.80 -8.17
N LEU A 64 4.41 11.88 -7.24
CA LEU A 64 3.48 12.12 -6.13
C LEU A 64 4.24 12.62 -4.89
N PRO A 65 3.62 13.45 -4.03
CA PRO A 65 4.22 13.94 -2.79
C PRO A 65 4.24 12.82 -1.71
N LEU A 66 5.02 11.77 -1.95
CA LEU A 66 5.10 10.57 -1.10
C LEU A 66 6.53 10.33 -0.64
N SER A 67 6.72 10.12 0.67
CA SER A 67 8.03 9.74 1.24
C SER A 67 8.31 8.24 1.14
N HIS A 68 7.27 7.40 1.01
CA HIS A 68 7.36 5.95 1.08
C HIS A 68 6.52 5.27 0.00
N VAL A 69 7.04 4.17 -0.57
CA VAL A 69 6.28 3.25 -1.42
C VAL A 69 6.52 1.81 -0.97
N ALA A 70 5.44 1.09 -0.70
CA ALA A 70 5.44 -0.33 -0.36
C ALA A 70 5.09 -1.18 -1.59
N ASP A 71 5.97 -2.09 -1.95
CA ASP A 71 5.80 -3.02 -3.08
C ASP A 71 5.37 -4.40 -2.56
N PHE A 72 4.17 -4.81 -2.94
CA PHE A 72 3.53 -6.07 -2.57
C PHE A 72 3.71 -7.18 -3.60
N THR A 73 4.67 -7.06 -4.49
CA THR A 73 4.95 -8.05 -5.55
C THR A 73 5.06 -9.47 -4.97
N GLY A 74 4.23 -10.37 -5.49
CA GLY A 74 4.23 -11.78 -5.10
C GLY A 74 3.60 -12.11 -3.73
N LEU A 75 3.20 -11.10 -2.94
CA LEU A 75 2.64 -11.33 -1.60
C LEU A 75 1.10 -11.32 -1.56
N VAL A 76 0.47 -10.49 -2.38
CA VAL A 76 -1.00 -10.35 -2.42
C VAL A 76 -1.53 -10.67 -3.80
N SER A 77 -2.80 -11.08 -3.87
CA SER A 77 -3.49 -11.37 -5.12
C SER A 77 -4.96 -10.90 -5.05
N GLY A 78 -5.59 -10.75 -6.22
CA GLY A 78 -7.01 -10.37 -6.32
C GLY A 78 -7.30 -8.91 -5.96
N ARG A 79 -6.28 -8.08 -5.78
CA ARG A 79 -6.41 -6.67 -5.40
C ARG A 79 -6.14 -5.75 -6.58
N SER A 80 -6.67 -4.54 -6.54
CA SER A 80 -6.42 -3.50 -7.55
C SER A 80 -4.92 -3.25 -7.75
N VAL A 81 -4.12 -3.30 -6.69
CA VAL A 81 -2.66 -3.13 -6.75
C VAL A 81 -1.96 -4.15 -7.67
N ASN A 82 -2.56 -5.33 -7.89
CA ASN A 82 -2.04 -6.36 -8.80
C ASN A 82 -2.34 -6.08 -10.28
N LEU A 83 -3.22 -5.13 -10.58
CA LEU A 83 -3.59 -4.83 -11.96
C LEU A 83 -2.46 -4.07 -12.67
N PRO A 84 -2.17 -4.40 -13.94
CA PRO A 84 -1.26 -3.62 -14.77
C PRO A 84 -1.67 -2.15 -14.82
N GLY A 85 -0.71 -1.23 -14.75
CA GLY A 85 -0.97 0.21 -14.79
C GLY A 85 -1.65 0.79 -13.55
N PHE A 86 -1.96 -0.01 -12.54
CA PHE A 86 -2.60 0.45 -11.31
C PHE A 86 -1.57 0.78 -10.22
N VAL A 87 -1.72 1.94 -9.60
CA VAL A 87 -0.99 2.40 -8.42
C VAL A 87 -1.98 2.89 -7.37
N ASN A 88 -1.69 2.71 -6.09
CA ASN A 88 -2.54 3.20 -5.02
C ASN A 88 -1.79 4.19 -4.11
N VAL A 89 -2.54 5.08 -3.50
CA VAL A 89 -2.11 5.94 -2.39
C VAL A 89 -2.94 5.63 -1.16
N GLU A 90 -2.29 5.31 -0.07
CA GLU A 90 -2.85 5.35 1.28
C GLU A 90 -2.68 6.79 1.76
N ALA A 91 -3.76 7.56 1.84
CA ALA A 91 -3.70 9.00 2.00
C ALA A 91 -3.48 9.48 3.45
N GLY A 92 -3.51 8.56 4.40
CA GLY A 92 -3.40 8.86 5.83
C GLY A 92 -4.55 8.26 6.65
N TYR A 93 -4.75 8.77 7.88
CA TYR A 93 -5.77 8.21 8.78
C TYR A 93 -7.19 8.38 8.25
N GLN A 94 -7.94 7.27 8.31
CA GLN A 94 -9.34 7.21 7.90
C GLN A 94 -10.18 8.28 8.60
N GLY A 95 -10.86 9.10 7.79
CA GLY A 95 -11.78 10.14 8.27
C GLY A 95 -11.11 11.42 8.78
N SER A 96 -9.78 11.57 8.60
CA SER A 96 -9.10 12.84 8.92
C SER A 96 -9.16 13.84 7.75
N ASP A 97 -9.20 15.13 8.08
CA ASP A 97 -9.11 16.19 7.08
C ASP A 97 -7.75 16.15 6.36
N ALA A 98 -6.66 15.83 7.09
CA ALA A 98 -5.33 15.69 6.53
C ALA A 98 -5.26 14.61 5.44
N ALA A 99 -5.94 13.47 5.62
CA ALA A 99 -6.01 12.44 4.59
C ALA A 99 -6.75 12.92 3.33
N ALA A 100 -7.77 13.76 3.47
CA ALA A 100 -8.47 14.37 2.33
C ALA A 100 -7.56 15.37 1.59
N ASP A 101 -6.82 16.20 2.31
CA ASP A 101 -5.85 17.14 1.73
C ASP A 101 -4.72 16.40 1.02
N ASN A 102 -4.13 15.37 1.65
CA ASN A 102 -3.11 14.51 1.04
C ASN A 102 -3.61 13.84 -0.24
N ALA A 103 -4.83 13.30 -0.24
CA ALA A 103 -5.43 12.68 -1.44
C ALA A 103 -5.60 13.71 -2.56
N TYR A 104 -6.02 14.94 -2.22
CA TYR A 104 -6.18 16.02 -3.19
C TYR A 104 -4.83 16.43 -3.81
N ASP A 105 -3.79 16.60 -2.99
CA ASP A 105 -2.46 16.96 -3.46
C ASP A 105 -1.86 15.85 -4.36
N CYS A 106 -2.00 14.58 -3.96
CA CYS A 106 -1.62 13.45 -4.79
C CYS A 106 -2.39 13.41 -6.12
N LEU A 107 -3.70 13.70 -6.11
CA LEU A 107 -4.50 13.77 -7.33
C LEU A 107 -4.01 14.85 -8.28
N LEU A 108 -3.73 16.05 -7.78
CA LEU A 108 -3.22 17.14 -8.63
C LEU A 108 -1.84 16.82 -9.20
N ALA A 109 -0.94 16.24 -8.40
CA ALA A 109 0.37 15.80 -8.86
C ALA A 109 0.26 14.70 -9.95
N TYR A 110 -0.62 13.72 -9.74
CA TYR A 110 -0.91 12.67 -10.71
C TYR A 110 -1.44 13.24 -12.03
N LEU A 111 -2.41 14.15 -11.99
CA LEU A 111 -2.99 14.74 -13.19
C LEU A 111 -1.96 15.57 -13.99
N ARG A 112 -0.98 16.20 -13.30
CA ARG A 112 0.17 16.85 -13.96
C ARG A 112 1.11 15.83 -14.59
N ALA A 113 1.46 14.76 -13.87
CA ALA A 113 2.31 13.68 -14.37
C ALA A 113 1.71 12.93 -15.58
N MET A 114 0.39 13.01 -15.75
CA MET A 114 -0.35 12.43 -16.86
C MET A 114 -0.68 13.46 -17.99
N ASP A 115 -0.10 14.66 -17.94
CA ASP A 115 -0.35 15.75 -18.91
C ASP A 115 -1.83 16.17 -19.02
N VAL A 116 -2.64 15.89 -18.01
CA VAL A 116 -4.06 16.30 -17.95
C VAL A 116 -4.19 17.73 -17.42
N LEU A 117 -3.34 18.11 -16.47
CA LEU A 117 -3.23 19.48 -15.98
C LEU A 117 -1.89 20.10 -16.38
N PRO A 118 -1.83 21.43 -16.59
CA PRO A 118 -0.58 22.12 -16.89
C PRO A 118 0.36 22.13 -15.68
N GLY A 119 1.67 22.13 -15.94
CA GLY A 119 2.75 22.18 -14.95
C GLY A 119 3.40 20.80 -14.75
N ASP A 120 4.66 20.83 -14.36
CA ASP A 120 5.42 19.62 -14.05
C ASP A 120 5.13 19.20 -12.59
N PRO A 121 5.01 17.90 -12.29
CA PRO A 121 4.98 17.43 -10.91
C PRO A 121 6.34 17.64 -10.26
N GLU A 122 6.35 17.98 -8.98
CA GLU A 122 7.59 18.00 -8.20
C GLU A 122 8.03 16.56 -7.95
N SER A 123 9.29 16.23 -8.30
CA SER A 123 9.85 14.92 -8.00
C SER A 123 10.18 14.83 -6.51
N THR A 124 9.74 13.75 -5.86
CA THR A 124 9.99 13.48 -4.45
C THR A 124 11.02 12.36 -4.29
N ASP A 125 11.94 12.52 -3.32
CA ASP A 125 12.82 11.43 -2.88
C ASP A 125 11.97 10.40 -2.12
N THR A 126 11.60 9.35 -2.82
CA THR A 126 10.67 8.33 -2.31
C THR A 126 11.41 7.05 -1.98
N THR A 127 11.38 6.63 -0.73
CA THR A 127 11.97 5.35 -0.29
C THR A 127 11.09 4.17 -0.70
N HIS A 128 11.71 3.14 -1.26
CA HIS A 128 11.08 1.89 -1.67
C HIS A 128 11.27 0.80 -0.62
N TYR A 129 10.16 0.10 -0.31
CA TYR A 129 10.09 -1.01 0.63
C TYR A 129 9.51 -2.24 -0.07
N SER A 130 10.27 -3.32 -0.15
CA SER A 130 9.80 -4.61 -0.64
C SER A 130 9.11 -5.38 0.48
N VAL A 131 7.81 -5.55 0.39
CA VAL A 131 7.02 -6.28 1.39
C VAL A 131 7.25 -7.78 1.21
N ARG A 132 7.73 -8.46 2.29
CA ARG A 132 8.16 -9.87 2.21
C ARG A 132 7.34 -10.84 3.03
N ALA A 133 6.62 -10.36 4.03
CA ALA A 133 5.84 -11.23 4.91
C ALA A 133 4.61 -10.54 5.50
N THR A 134 3.58 -11.33 5.74
CA THR A 134 2.40 -10.93 6.49
C THR A 134 2.61 -11.17 7.99
N LEU A 135 2.26 -10.20 8.82
CA LEU A 135 2.21 -10.32 10.27
C LEU A 135 0.74 -10.56 10.66
N GLU A 136 0.43 -11.77 11.09
CA GLU A 136 -0.93 -12.20 11.35
C GLU A 136 -1.36 -11.94 12.80
N LYS A 137 -2.66 -11.77 13.01
CA LYS A 137 -3.30 -11.77 14.33
C LYS A 137 -3.85 -13.15 14.64
N ALA A 138 -3.59 -13.66 15.86
CA ALA A 138 -4.30 -14.81 16.35
C ALA A 138 -5.76 -14.47 16.64
N PRO A 139 -6.72 -15.35 16.27
CA PRO A 139 -8.14 -15.12 16.52
C PRO A 139 -8.45 -14.80 17.98
N GLY A 140 -9.27 -13.78 18.22
CA GLY A 140 -9.71 -13.37 19.56
C GLY A 140 -8.63 -12.71 20.42
N THR A 141 -7.45 -12.45 19.89
CA THR A 141 -6.33 -11.82 20.61
C THR A 141 -6.31 -10.32 20.34
N THR A 142 -6.15 -9.53 21.39
CA THR A 142 -5.88 -8.09 21.28
C THR A 142 -4.39 -7.85 21.20
N TYR A 143 -3.99 -6.72 20.57
CA TYR A 143 -2.60 -6.36 20.38
C TYR A 143 -2.35 -4.90 20.78
N ARG A 144 -1.12 -4.63 21.20
CA ARG A 144 -0.56 -3.30 21.35
C ARG A 144 0.72 -3.22 20.52
N VAL A 145 0.78 -2.29 19.58
CA VAL A 145 1.94 -2.02 18.73
C VAL A 145 2.89 -1.06 19.45
N HIS A 146 4.20 -1.23 19.29
CA HIS A 146 5.26 -0.49 19.98
C HIS A 146 6.22 0.26 19.04
N VAL A 147 6.05 0.11 17.73
CA VAL A 147 6.92 0.66 16.70
C VAL A 147 6.08 1.41 15.65
N GLU A 148 6.72 2.35 14.96
CA GLU A 148 6.07 3.14 13.92
C GLU A 148 6.23 2.46 12.55
N ASN A 149 5.28 2.71 11.64
CA ASN A 149 5.39 2.25 10.27
C ASN A 149 6.56 2.95 9.56
N PHE A 150 7.22 2.25 8.66
CA PHE A 150 8.40 2.68 7.90
C PHE A 150 9.64 2.98 8.73
N GLU A 151 9.63 2.77 10.06
CA GLU A 151 10.82 2.84 10.90
C GLU A 151 11.51 1.47 11.00
N ARG A 152 12.83 1.51 11.17
CA ARG A 152 13.64 0.29 11.29
C ARG A 152 13.39 -0.42 12.61
N VAL A 153 12.99 -1.66 12.57
CA VAL A 153 12.87 -2.55 13.73
C VAL A 153 14.06 -3.52 13.76
N PRO A 154 15.02 -3.36 14.70
CA PRO A 154 16.15 -4.27 14.84
C PRO A 154 15.74 -5.69 15.25
N PRO A 155 16.57 -6.72 14.97
CA PRO A 155 16.34 -8.07 15.46
C PRO A 155 16.16 -8.11 16.96
N GLY A 156 15.23 -8.94 17.46
CA GLY A 156 14.94 -9.11 18.88
C GLY A 156 14.15 -7.96 19.54
N THR A 157 13.84 -6.89 18.79
CA THR A 157 12.98 -5.81 19.30
C THR A 157 11.53 -6.26 19.33
N ALA A 158 10.84 -6.05 20.47
CA ALA A 158 9.40 -6.29 20.56
C ALA A 158 8.64 -5.22 19.76
N TYR A 159 8.02 -5.61 18.65
CA TYR A 159 7.23 -4.70 17.80
C TYR A 159 5.75 -4.65 18.19
N ALA A 160 5.27 -5.66 18.92
CA ALA A 160 3.93 -5.69 19.49
C ALA A 160 3.87 -6.60 20.73
N THR A 161 2.80 -6.43 21.52
CA THR A 161 2.49 -7.30 22.66
C THR A 161 1.04 -7.75 22.56
N THR A 162 0.78 -9.03 22.82
CA THR A 162 -0.58 -9.57 22.92
C THR A 162 -1.27 -9.12 24.22
N GLY A 163 -2.61 -9.20 24.26
CA GLY A 163 -3.37 -8.92 25.48
C GLY A 163 -3.06 -9.84 26.66
N THR A 164 -2.41 -10.98 26.44
CA THR A 164 -1.90 -11.90 27.46
C THR A 164 -0.48 -11.57 27.93
N GLY A 165 0.16 -10.57 27.33
CA GLY A 165 1.51 -10.11 27.68
C GLY A 165 2.64 -10.80 26.92
N GLU A 166 2.34 -11.58 25.89
CA GLU A 166 3.35 -12.17 25.02
C GLU A 166 3.93 -11.13 24.09
N GLU A 167 5.26 -11.00 24.05
CA GLU A 167 5.97 -10.09 23.14
C GLU A 167 6.18 -10.74 21.78
N LEU A 168 5.87 -10.00 20.72
CA LEU A 168 6.16 -10.38 19.34
C LEU A 168 7.47 -9.71 18.90
N THR A 169 8.46 -10.53 18.56
CA THR A 169 9.77 -10.10 18.09
C THR A 169 10.06 -10.68 16.69
N SER A 170 11.02 -10.11 15.97
CA SER A 170 11.52 -10.67 14.70
C SER A 170 12.99 -11.09 14.88
N GLU A 171 13.37 -12.22 14.28
CA GLU A 171 14.78 -12.68 14.24
C GLU A 171 15.64 -11.84 13.28
N THR A 172 14.99 -11.16 12.32
CA THR A 172 15.66 -10.29 11.34
C THR A 172 15.13 -8.88 11.46
N GLU A 173 15.93 -7.90 11.03
CA GLU A 173 15.44 -6.53 10.93
C GLU A 173 14.32 -6.43 9.87
N PHE A 174 13.43 -5.49 10.06
CA PHE A 174 12.38 -5.18 9.11
C PHE A 174 11.85 -3.76 9.29
N TRP A 175 11.09 -3.31 8.31
CA TRP A 175 10.31 -2.07 8.35
C TRP A 175 8.82 -2.42 8.32
N PRO A 176 8.04 -2.03 9.35
CA PRO A 176 6.61 -2.28 9.36
C PRO A 176 5.89 -1.50 8.26
N VAL A 177 4.91 -2.14 7.64
CA VAL A 177 3.98 -1.51 6.69
C VAL A 177 2.56 -1.87 7.09
N LEU A 178 1.68 -0.88 7.18
CA LEU A 178 0.28 -1.05 7.60
C LEU A 178 0.14 -1.77 8.96
N LEU A 179 1.14 -1.63 9.83
CA LEU A 179 1.13 -2.27 11.15
C LEU A 179 0.16 -1.53 12.09
N SER A 180 -0.88 -2.22 12.56
CA SER A 180 -1.88 -1.65 13.45
C SER A 180 -2.56 -2.70 14.33
N ALA A 181 -2.79 -2.37 15.60
CA ALA A 181 -3.59 -3.17 16.50
C ALA A 181 -5.08 -3.22 16.09
N SER A 182 -5.57 -2.14 15.44
CA SER A 182 -6.94 -2.00 14.94
C SER A 182 -7.03 -2.35 13.44
N GLY A 183 -8.21 -2.20 12.85
CA GLY A 183 -8.44 -2.48 11.43
C GLY A 183 -8.82 -3.93 11.17
N HIS A 184 -7.99 -4.68 10.47
CA HIS A 184 -8.32 -6.07 10.08
C HIS A 184 -8.29 -7.06 11.24
N ASN A 185 -9.23 -8.01 11.24
CA ASN A 185 -9.32 -9.01 12.31
C ASN A 185 -8.19 -10.05 12.28
N ALA A 186 -7.67 -10.38 11.10
CA ALA A 186 -6.63 -11.41 10.91
C ALA A 186 -5.25 -10.84 10.58
N LEU A 187 -5.14 -9.55 10.26
CA LEU A 187 -3.90 -8.91 9.83
C LEU A 187 -3.44 -7.90 10.87
N LEU A 188 -2.22 -8.07 11.39
CA LEU A 188 -1.55 -7.09 12.22
C LEU A 188 -0.82 -6.05 11.37
N GLY A 189 -0.22 -6.48 10.24
CA GLY A 189 0.53 -5.65 9.31
C GLY A 189 1.43 -6.48 8.41
N TYR A 190 2.46 -5.84 7.88
CA TYR A 190 3.44 -6.48 7.01
C TYR A 190 4.86 -6.15 7.45
N ALA A 191 5.80 -7.07 7.18
CA ALA A 191 7.22 -6.84 7.30
C ALA A 191 7.82 -6.59 5.91
N ALA A 192 8.60 -5.53 5.77
CA ALA A 192 9.27 -5.15 4.53
C ALA A 192 10.77 -4.99 4.72
N ASP A 193 11.51 -5.04 3.63
CA ASP A 193 12.91 -4.66 3.52
C ASP A 193 13.01 -3.29 2.83
N ARG A 194 13.81 -2.38 3.37
CA ARG A 194 14.13 -1.11 2.73
C ARG A 194 15.15 -1.37 1.62
N THR A 195 14.79 -1.11 0.36
CA THR A 195 15.62 -1.46 -0.80
C THR A 195 16.34 -0.26 -1.42
N GLY A 196 16.03 0.97 -0.98
CA GLY A 196 16.63 2.20 -1.49
C GLY A 196 15.58 3.23 -1.90
N GLU A 197 15.93 4.11 -2.83
CA GLU A 197 15.04 5.12 -3.40
C GLU A 197 14.47 4.65 -4.73
N ILE A 198 13.20 5.01 -5.01
CA ILE A 198 12.62 4.77 -6.34
C ILE A 198 13.36 5.63 -7.37
N GLY A 199 13.96 5.00 -8.36
CA GLY A 199 14.74 5.66 -9.41
C GLY A 199 16.25 5.57 -9.24
N ALA A 200 16.74 5.00 -8.13
CA ALA A 200 18.12 4.54 -8.00
C ALA A 200 18.38 3.19 -8.71
N VAL A 201 17.45 2.73 -9.56
CA VAL A 201 17.69 1.53 -10.38
C VAL A 201 18.75 1.90 -11.40
N ALA A 202 19.94 1.35 -11.18
CA ALA A 202 21.13 1.55 -11.99
C ALA A 202 20.81 1.45 -13.49
N GLU A 203 21.26 2.46 -14.24
CA GLU A 203 21.57 2.31 -15.65
C GLU A 203 22.60 1.17 -15.76
N THR A 204 22.15 -0.01 -16.17
CA THR A 204 23.02 -1.13 -16.57
C THR A 204 23.15 -1.17 -18.08
#